data_dd0bfeb06c91537a2b9c91269af0052b
#
_entry.id   dd0bfeb06c91537a2b9c91269af0052b
#
_cell.length_a   1.000
_cell.length_b   1.000
_cell.length_c   1.000
_cell.angle_alpha   90.00
_cell.angle_beta   90.00
_cell.angle_gamma   90.00
#
_symmetry.space_group_name_H-M   'P 1'
#
loop_
_entity.id
_entity.type
_entity.pdbx_description
1 polymer ?
#
loop_
_entity_poly.entity_id
_entity_poly.type
_entity_poly.pdbx_seq_one_letter_code
_entity_poly.pdbx_strand_id
1 'polypeptide(L)'
;ATMNAMDLAPIVRAAGGLSAVQRARYSRQILLNGFGEEAQLRLLASRVLVVGAGGLGSPALLYLAAAGVGAIGIVDDDAVALSNLHRQVIHDSSGVGAAKTACAAAHIRALNPDVTVVEHRERLTEANVRRIMEGYDVVLDGADNFPTRYVVDAACSDLSVPEVWGSVLRYAAQVCVFWTGPRARAAGVPDPGVCLRDLFPSPPPPGSAPACDQAGVIGPLCGQAGAIMAG
;
A
#
# COMPACT_ATOMS: atom_id res chain seq x y z
N ALA A 1 2.34 -10.13 -25.96
CA ALA A 1 3.27 -10.76 -25.04
C ALA A 1 2.85 -10.38 -23.63
N THR A 2 2.56 -11.32 -22.77
CA THR A 2 2.30 -11.09 -21.34
C THR A 2 3.64 -10.72 -20.72
N MET A 3 3.80 -9.49 -20.26
CA MET A 3 4.97 -9.06 -19.52
C MET A 3 4.95 -9.74 -18.14
N ASN A 4 6.01 -10.47 -17.82
CA ASN A 4 6.13 -11.09 -16.50
C ASN A 4 6.68 -10.02 -15.53
N ALA A 5 6.16 -9.93 -14.31
CA ALA A 5 6.65 -8.99 -13.30
C ALA A 5 8.16 -9.13 -13.03
N MET A 6 8.75 -10.30 -13.33
CA MET A 6 10.20 -10.53 -13.26
C MET A 6 11.01 -9.83 -14.35
N ASP A 7 10.38 -9.26 -15.38
CA ASP A 7 11.07 -8.62 -16.50
C ASP A 7 11.31 -7.12 -16.27
N LEU A 8 10.74 -6.57 -15.17
CA LEU A 8 10.94 -5.16 -14.82
C LEU A 8 12.25 -4.95 -14.05
N ALA A 9 12.95 -3.87 -14.38
CA ALA A 9 14.13 -3.47 -13.62
C ALA A 9 13.73 -3.07 -12.19
N PRO A 10 14.53 -3.45 -11.16
CA PRO A 10 14.25 -3.05 -9.78
C PRO A 10 14.24 -1.53 -9.60
N ILE A 11 13.21 -1.02 -8.93
CA ILE A 11 13.05 0.42 -8.64
C ILE A 11 13.90 0.89 -7.47
N VAL A 12 14.32 -0.04 -6.60
CA VAL A 12 15.17 0.23 -5.43
C VAL A 12 16.44 -0.60 -5.53
N ARG A 13 17.59 0.02 -5.21
CA ARG A 13 18.87 -0.69 -5.15
C ARG A 13 19.09 -1.32 -3.79
N ALA A 14 19.66 -2.52 -3.78
CA ALA A 14 20.11 -3.15 -2.54
C ALA A 14 21.21 -2.31 -1.89
N ALA A 15 21.18 -2.16 -0.57
CA ALA A 15 22.16 -1.41 0.19
C ALA A 15 22.50 -2.14 1.50
N GLY A 16 23.76 -2.04 1.93
CA GLY A 16 24.23 -2.63 3.19
C GLY A 16 24.34 -4.14 3.18
N GLY A 17 24.13 -4.75 4.34
CA GLY A 17 24.14 -6.20 4.56
C GLY A 17 23.18 -6.58 5.67
N LEU A 18 22.71 -7.82 5.67
CA LEU A 18 21.80 -8.34 6.70
C LEU A 18 22.54 -8.63 8.00
N SER A 19 21.99 -8.23 9.13
CA SER A 19 22.43 -8.71 10.43
C SER A 19 22.03 -10.18 10.64
N ALA A 20 22.61 -10.85 11.65
CA ALA A 20 22.23 -12.21 12.00
C ALA A 20 20.75 -12.34 12.39
N VAL A 21 20.21 -11.33 13.06
CA VAL A 21 18.79 -11.27 13.46
C VAL A 21 17.90 -11.13 12.22
N GLN A 22 18.27 -10.26 11.27
CA GLN A 22 17.54 -10.09 10.02
C GLN A 22 17.58 -11.35 9.15
N ARG A 23 18.73 -12.03 9.04
CA ARG A 23 18.83 -13.33 8.35
C ARG A 23 17.90 -14.37 8.97
N ALA A 24 17.81 -14.42 10.29
CA ALA A 24 16.90 -15.34 10.97
C ALA A 24 15.44 -14.96 10.72
N ARG A 25 15.09 -13.68 10.85
CA ARG A 25 13.72 -13.15 10.64
C ARG A 25 13.20 -13.44 9.24
N TYR A 26 14.02 -13.13 8.22
CA TYR A 26 13.62 -13.21 6.81
C TYR A 26 14.04 -14.52 6.12
N SER A 27 14.55 -15.50 6.89
CA SER A 27 15.14 -16.73 6.34
C SER A 27 14.23 -17.44 5.34
N ARG A 28 12.91 -17.48 5.58
CA ARG A 28 11.97 -18.22 4.72
C ARG A 28 11.77 -17.57 3.35
N GLN A 29 11.79 -16.23 3.26
CA GLN A 29 11.70 -15.56 1.96
C GLN A 29 13.06 -15.47 1.26
N ILE A 30 14.17 -15.39 2.00
CA ILE A 30 15.53 -15.44 1.43
C ILE A 30 15.79 -16.77 0.71
N LEU A 31 15.20 -17.87 1.19
CA LEU A 31 15.33 -19.19 0.58
C LEU A 31 14.57 -19.34 -0.75
N LEU A 32 13.68 -18.42 -1.08
CA LEU A 32 12.94 -18.51 -2.35
C LEU A 32 13.88 -18.33 -3.54
N ASN A 33 13.76 -19.22 -4.52
CA ASN A 33 14.52 -19.11 -5.75
C ASN A 33 14.17 -17.81 -6.48
N GLY A 34 15.18 -17.02 -6.87
CA GLY A 34 15.00 -15.73 -7.50
C GLY A 34 14.77 -14.55 -6.55
N PHE A 35 14.62 -14.79 -5.23
CA PHE A 35 14.53 -13.74 -4.22
C PHE A 35 15.91 -13.47 -3.58
N GLY A 36 16.37 -14.36 -2.72
CA GLY A 36 17.70 -14.28 -2.10
C GLY A 36 17.89 -13.08 -1.15
N GLU A 37 19.15 -12.89 -0.69
CA GLU A 37 19.51 -11.77 0.18
C GLU A 37 19.41 -10.42 -0.53
N GLU A 38 19.68 -10.37 -1.81
CA GLU A 38 19.66 -9.13 -2.58
C GLU A 38 18.26 -8.52 -2.64
N ALA A 39 17.21 -9.32 -2.88
CA ALA A 39 15.84 -8.84 -2.84
C ALA A 39 15.44 -8.40 -1.42
N GLN A 40 15.88 -9.12 -0.38
CA GLN A 40 15.66 -8.70 1.00
C GLN A 40 16.31 -7.35 1.32
N LEU A 41 17.51 -7.09 0.84
CA LEU A 41 18.18 -5.80 1.02
C LEU A 41 17.45 -4.68 0.26
N ARG A 42 16.86 -4.97 -0.90
CA ARG A 42 15.99 -4.02 -1.61
C ARG A 42 14.74 -3.69 -0.79
N LEU A 43 14.08 -4.67 -0.18
CA LEU A 43 12.93 -4.43 0.71
C LEU A 43 13.32 -3.54 1.89
N LEU A 44 14.45 -3.84 2.56
CA LEU A 44 14.94 -3.04 3.68
C LEU A 44 15.31 -1.59 3.26
N ALA A 45 15.68 -1.37 2.02
CA ALA A 45 15.95 -0.04 1.48
C ALA A 45 14.68 0.67 0.95
N SER A 46 13.57 -0.04 0.79
CA SER A 46 12.33 0.48 0.20
C SER A 46 11.53 1.33 1.16
N ARG A 47 10.81 2.30 0.59
CA ARG A 47 9.90 3.19 1.28
C ARG A 47 8.51 3.07 0.63
N VAL A 48 7.53 2.58 1.36
CA VAL A 48 6.17 2.35 0.86
C VAL A 48 5.18 3.23 1.61
N LEU A 49 4.33 3.95 0.87
CA LEU A 49 3.21 4.72 1.43
C LEU A 49 1.93 3.89 1.31
N VAL A 50 1.20 3.76 2.39
CA VAL A 50 -0.14 3.15 2.41
C VAL A 50 -1.17 4.22 2.70
N VAL A 51 -2.04 4.46 1.74
CA VAL A 51 -3.17 5.38 1.85
C VAL A 51 -4.37 4.60 2.40
N GLY A 52 -4.78 4.96 3.60
CA GLY A 52 -5.84 4.29 4.35
C GLY A 52 -5.36 3.09 5.17
N ALA A 53 -5.53 3.14 6.49
CA ALA A 53 -5.34 2.01 7.43
C ALA A 53 -6.67 1.27 7.67
N GLY A 54 -7.48 1.16 6.61
CA GLY A 54 -8.79 0.53 6.58
C GLY A 54 -8.74 -0.96 6.29
N GLY A 55 -9.78 -1.50 5.66
CA GLY A 55 -9.90 -2.93 5.36
C GLY A 55 -8.81 -3.49 4.45
N LEU A 56 -8.38 -2.71 3.43
CA LEU A 56 -7.31 -3.10 2.52
C LEU A 56 -5.94 -2.79 3.11
N GLY A 57 -5.78 -1.58 3.68
CA GLY A 57 -4.50 -1.15 4.27
C GLY A 57 -4.08 -1.99 5.46
N SER A 58 -5.02 -2.46 6.30
CA SER A 58 -4.70 -3.26 7.48
C SER A 58 -3.88 -4.52 7.17
N PRO A 59 -4.32 -5.45 6.33
CA PRO A 59 -3.52 -6.61 5.97
C PRO A 59 -2.27 -6.24 5.17
N ALA A 60 -2.34 -5.25 4.28
CA ALA A 60 -1.18 -4.79 3.53
C ALA A 60 -0.06 -4.29 4.45
N LEU A 61 -0.38 -3.43 5.43
CA LEU A 61 0.57 -2.92 6.41
C LEU A 61 1.26 -4.04 7.21
N LEU A 62 0.49 -5.05 7.63
CA LEU A 62 1.04 -6.19 8.36
C LEU A 62 2.02 -7.00 7.50
N TYR A 63 1.67 -7.30 6.25
CA TYR A 63 2.55 -8.09 5.37
C TYR A 63 3.78 -7.30 4.92
N LEU A 64 3.66 -6.00 4.60
CA LEU A 64 4.81 -5.14 4.29
C LEU A 64 5.79 -5.07 5.47
N ALA A 65 5.27 -4.91 6.69
CA ALA A 65 6.09 -4.89 7.90
C ALA A 65 6.74 -6.26 8.17
N ALA A 66 6.00 -7.35 8.06
CA ALA A 66 6.52 -8.70 8.24
C ALA A 66 7.59 -9.05 7.20
N ALA A 67 7.42 -8.62 5.94
CA ALA A 67 8.39 -8.82 4.87
C ALA A 67 9.66 -7.98 5.02
N GLY A 68 9.65 -6.94 5.86
CA GLY A 68 10.82 -6.12 6.12
C GLY A 68 11.00 -4.96 5.16
N VAL A 69 9.92 -4.31 4.74
CA VAL A 69 9.98 -3.01 4.08
C VAL A 69 10.59 -2.00 5.07
N GLY A 70 11.66 -1.30 4.66
CA GLY A 70 12.46 -0.49 5.58
C GLY A 70 11.73 0.72 6.14
N ALA A 71 10.88 1.38 5.35
CA ALA A 71 10.04 2.48 5.82
C ALA A 71 8.61 2.37 5.29
N ILE A 72 7.65 2.51 6.18
CA ILE A 72 6.22 2.50 5.86
C ILE A 72 5.60 3.82 6.29
N GLY A 73 5.07 4.59 5.33
CA GLY A 73 4.20 5.72 5.59
C GLY A 73 2.76 5.27 5.70
N ILE A 74 2.01 5.85 6.61
CA ILE A 74 0.57 5.57 6.79
C ILE A 74 -0.18 6.89 6.73
N VAL A 75 -1.12 7.02 5.78
CA VAL A 75 -1.99 8.20 5.69
C VAL A 75 -3.41 7.80 6.05
N ASP A 76 -3.95 8.36 7.11
CA ASP A 76 -5.35 8.16 7.54
C ASP A 76 -5.72 9.25 8.54
N ASP A 77 -6.88 9.89 8.38
CA ASP A 77 -7.37 10.95 9.27
C ASP A 77 -8.42 10.45 10.29
N ASP A 78 -8.82 9.19 10.20
CA ASP A 78 -9.85 8.59 11.02
C ASP A 78 -9.37 8.09 12.40
N ALA A 79 -10.35 7.88 13.27
CA ALA A 79 -10.20 7.09 14.50
C ALA A 79 -10.74 5.66 14.31
N VAL A 80 -10.21 4.74 15.10
CA VAL A 80 -10.68 3.34 15.15
C VAL A 80 -12.10 3.30 15.72
N ALA A 81 -13.03 2.68 14.99
CA ALA A 81 -14.39 2.43 15.45
C ALA A 81 -14.65 0.93 15.65
N LEU A 82 -15.51 0.59 16.60
CA LEU A 82 -15.87 -0.82 16.87
C LEU A 82 -16.36 -1.54 15.62
N SER A 83 -17.14 -0.85 14.77
CA SER A 83 -17.65 -1.36 13.49
C SER A 83 -16.58 -1.62 12.44
N ASN A 84 -15.34 -1.19 12.67
CA ASN A 84 -14.22 -1.44 11.76
C ASN A 84 -13.56 -2.81 12.01
N LEU A 85 -13.56 -3.31 13.23
CA LEU A 85 -12.70 -4.41 13.69
C LEU A 85 -12.93 -5.73 12.96
N HIS A 86 -14.11 -5.96 12.38
CA HIS A 86 -14.39 -7.19 11.62
C HIS A 86 -13.59 -7.31 10.30
N ARG A 87 -12.97 -6.19 9.82
CA ARG A 87 -12.18 -6.16 8.57
C ARG A 87 -10.86 -5.39 8.65
N GLN A 88 -10.71 -4.51 9.63
CA GLN A 88 -9.50 -3.69 9.82
C GLN A 88 -8.59 -4.34 10.87
N VAL A 89 -8.01 -5.49 10.51
CA VAL A 89 -7.36 -6.45 11.42
C VAL A 89 -6.04 -5.96 12.05
N ILE A 90 -5.53 -4.79 11.64
CA ILE A 90 -4.40 -4.14 12.29
C ILE A 90 -4.80 -3.39 13.57
N HIS A 91 -6.10 -3.20 13.79
CA HIS A 91 -6.63 -2.54 14.97
C HIS A 91 -7.27 -3.56 15.91
N ASP A 92 -7.33 -3.24 17.19
CA ASP A 92 -7.96 -4.05 18.23
C ASP A 92 -8.95 -3.25 19.06
N SER A 93 -9.64 -3.93 19.98
CA SER A 93 -10.66 -3.31 20.84
C SER A 93 -10.10 -2.27 21.79
N SER A 94 -8.83 -2.35 22.17
CA SER A 94 -8.18 -1.38 23.06
C SER A 94 -7.87 -0.06 22.33
N GLY A 95 -7.78 -0.11 21.00
CA GLY A 95 -7.54 1.04 20.13
C GLY A 95 -8.78 1.84 19.76
N VAL A 96 -9.99 1.42 20.14
CA VAL A 96 -11.22 2.14 19.79
C VAL A 96 -11.19 3.58 20.29
N GLY A 97 -11.38 4.54 19.38
CA GLY A 97 -11.27 5.97 19.63
C GLY A 97 -9.87 6.56 19.39
N ALA A 98 -8.82 5.74 19.29
CA ALA A 98 -7.48 6.20 18.93
C ALA A 98 -7.35 6.46 17.43
N ALA A 99 -6.37 7.28 17.02
CA ALA A 99 -6.06 7.49 15.62
C ALA A 99 -5.64 6.18 14.95
N LYS A 100 -6.18 5.88 13.76
CA LYS A 100 -5.84 4.67 13.01
C LYS A 100 -4.34 4.59 12.71
N THR A 101 -3.69 5.71 12.35
CA THR A 101 -2.25 5.76 12.11
C THR A 101 -1.45 5.34 13.32
N ALA A 102 -1.78 5.86 14.51
CA ALA A 102 -1.06 5.56 15.76
C ALA A 102 -1.25 4.09 16.17
N CYS A 103 -2.48 3.57 16.07
CA CYS A 103 -2.77 2.17 16.36
C CYS A 103 -2.01 1.24 15.41
N ALA A 104 -2.06 1.50 14.11
CA ALA A 104 -1.32 0.73 13.10
C ALA A 104 0.20 0.79 13.33
N ALA A 105 0.74 1.97 13.60
CA ALA A 105 2.17 2.15 13.87
C ALA A 105 2.65 1.35 15.10
N ALA A 106 1.84 1.29 16.16
CA ALA A 106 2.15 0.51 17.35
C ALA A 106 2.24 -1.00 17.02
N HIS A 107 1.29 -1.52 16.25
CA HIS A 107 1.28 -2.93 15.84
C HIS A 107 2.42 -3.28 14.88
N ILE A 108 2.74 -2.40 13.93
CA ILE A 108 3.89 -2.58 13.03
C ILE A 108 5.20 -2.66 13.83
N ARG A 109 5.43 -1.72 14.76
CA ARG A 109 6.65 -1.72 15.60
C ARG A 109 6.74 -2.96 16.50
N ALA A 110 5.62 -3.46 16.99
CA ALA A 110 5.57 -4.70 17.76
C ALA A 110 5.87 -5.93 16.90
N LEU A 111 5.40 -5.97 15.66
CA LEU A 111 5.63 -7.06 14.71
C LEU A 111 7.08 -7.06 14.21
N ASN A 112 7.58 -5.89 13.80
CA ASN A 112 8.92 -5.74 13.25
C ASN A 112 9.55 -4.40 13.66
N PRO A 113 10.41 -4.40 14.69
CA PRO A 113 11.04 -3.17 15.20
C PRO A 113 12.06 -2.55 14.25
N ASP A 114 12.48 -3.26 13.19
CA ASP A 114 13.41 -2.72 12.18
C ASP A 114 12.70 -1.77 11.19
N VAL A 115 11.36 -1.76 11.16
CA VAL A 115 10.57 -0.92 10.25
C VAL A 115 10.43 0.49 10.81
N THR A 116 10.85 1.48 10.02
CA THR A 116 10.57 2.90 10.31
C THR A 116 9.12 3.22 9.90
N VAL A 117 8.30 3.68 10.84
CA VAL A 117 6.92 4.07 10.56
C VAL A 117 6.77 5.59 10.62
N VAL A 118 6.23 6.16 9.53
CA VAL A 118 5.91 7.59 9.41
C VAL A 118 4.39 7.75 9.39
N GLU A 119 3.87 8.49 10.35
CA GLU A 119 2.43 8.71 10.52
C GLU A 119 2.02 10.05 9.92
N HIS A 120 1.10 10.02 8.93
CA HIS A 120 0.47 11.20 8.33
C HIS A 120 -1.00 11.20 8.76
N ARG A 121 -1.29 11.81 9.92
CA ARG A 121 -2.67 11.91 10.43
C ARG A 121 -3.38 13.09 9.77
N GLU A 122 -3.60 12.97 8.48
CA GLU A 122 -4.26 14.00 7.68
C GLU A 122 -4.98 13.37 6.48
N ARG A 123 -6.04 14.03 6.03
CA ARG A 123 -6.74 13.64 4.80
C ARG A 123 -5.91 14.06 3.59
N LEU A 124 -5.73 13.14 2.62
CA LEU A 124 -5.12 13.47 1.35
C LEU A 124 -6.01 14.41 0.53
N THR A 125 -5.38 15.46 0.02
CA THR A 125 -5.97 16.47 -0.86
C THR A 125 -4.95 16.85 -1.94
N GLU A 126 -5.40 17.52 -2.99
CA GLU A 126 -4.50 18.07 -4.03
C GLU A 126 -3.41 18.98 -3.44
N ALA A 127 -3.70 19.68 -2.33
CA ALA A 127 -2.76 20.60 -1.71
C ALA A 127 -1.60 19.91 -0.96
N ASN A 128 -1.79 18.70 -0.44
CA ASN A 128 -0.80 18.04 0.42
C ASN A 128 -0.25 16.73 -0.16
N VAL A 129 -0.91 16.12 -1.15
CA VAL A 129 -0.58 14.78 -1.67
C VAL A 129 0.86 14.69 -2.16
N ARG A 130 1.33 15.67 -2.92
CA ARG A 130 2.70 15.69 -3.47
C ARG A 130 3.74 15.71 -2.35
N ARG A 131 3.56 16.55 -1.33
CA ARG A 131 4.44 16.63 -0.15
C ARG A 131 4.49 15.32 0.64
N ILE A 132 3.34 14.65 0.77
CA ILE A 132 3.23 13.39 1.52
C ILE A 132 3.88 12.24 0.74
N MET A 133 3.69 12.18 -0.58
CA MET A 133 4.20 11.11 -1.43
C MET A 133 5.68 11.23 -1.77
N GLU A 134 6.26 12.42 -1.62
CA GLU A 134 7.66 12.64 -1.97
C GLU A 134 8.61 11.72 -1.18
N GLY A 135 9.48 11.03 -1.91
CA GLY A 135 10.47 10.12 -1.33
C GLY A 135 9.97 8.72 -1.03
N TYR A 136 8.75 8.36 -1.40
CA TYR A 136 8.30 6.97 -1.42
C TYR A 136 8.54 6.32 -2.80
N ASP A 137 8.80 5.02 -2.77
CA ASP A 137 9.10 4.24 -3.98
C ASP A 137 7.85 3.62 -4.58
N VAL A 138 6.87 3.28 -3.74
CA VAL A 138 5.59 2.66 -4.09
C VAL A 138 4.49 3.26 -3.24
N VAL A 139 3.31 3.44 -3.82
CA VAL A 139 2.08 3.86 -3.11
C VAL A 139 1.05 2.75 -3.21
N LEU A 140 0.51 2.30 -2.07
CA LEU A 140 -0.65 1.43 -2.00
C LEU A 140 -1.89 2.29 -1.73
N ASP A 141 -2.82 2.32 -2.68
CA ASP A 141 -4.10 3.02 -2.53
C ASP A 141 -5.19 2.09 -2.02
N GLY A 142 -5.44 2.17 -0.71
CA GLY A 142 -6.57 1.52 -0.02
C GLY A 142 -7.70 2.48 0.33
N ALA A 143 -7.79 3.64 -0.35
CA ALA A 143 -8.85 4.62 -0.12
C ALA A 143 -10.23 4.02 -0.44
N ASP A 144 -11.25 4.44 0.30
CA ASP A 144 -12.62 3.99 0.15
C ASP A 144 -13.53 4.99 -0.58
N ASN A 145 -12.94 6.10 -1.06
CA ASN A 145 -13.67 7.16 -1.72
C ASN A 145 -12.98 7.60 -3.04
N PHE A 146 -13.79 7.94 -4.03
CA PHE A 146 -13.31 8.31 -5.35
C PHE A 146 -12.47 9.59 -5.38
N PRO A 147 -12.82 10.69 -4.69
CA PRO A 147 -11.95 11.88 -4.70
C PRO A 147 -10.51 11.59 -4.32
N THR A 148 -10.28 10.85 -3.25
CA THR A 148 -8.92 10.46 -2.82
C THR A 148 -8.21 9.62 -3.87
N ARG A 149 -8.87 8.65 -4.49
CA ARG A 149 -8.29 7.78 -5.53
C ARG A 149 -7.75 8.57 -6.71
N TYR A 150 -8.54 9.52 -7.23
CA TYR A 150 -8.09 10.36 -8.36
C TYR A 150 -6.97 11.34 -7.99
N VAL A 151 -6.92 11.80 -6.74
CA VAL A 151 -5.82 12.61 -6.22
C VAL A 151 -4.55 11.78 -6.11
N VAL A 152 -4.65 10.54 -5.61
CA VAL A 152 -3.52 9.59 -5.51
C VAL A 152 -2.97 9.25 -6.89
N ASP A 153 -3.81 8.81 -7.83
CA ASP A 153 -3.42 8.45 -9.19
C ASP A 153 -2.73 9.60 -9.93
N ALA A 154 -3.31 10.81 -9.84
CA ALA A 154 -2.71 11.99 -10.46
C ALA A 154 -1.31 12.29 -9.88
N ALA A 155 -1.14 12.21 -8.57
CA ALA A 155 0.14 12.45 -7.92
C ALA A 155 1.16 11.34 -8.24
N CYS A 156 0.74 10.07 -8.27
CA CYS A 156 1.59 8.94 -8.66
C CYS A 156 2.07 9.10 -10.11
N SER A 157 1.19 9.49 -11.02
CA SER A 157 1.52 9.76 -12.43
C SER A 157 2.53 10.90 -12.55
N ASP A 158 2.31 12.02 -11.85
CA ASP A 158 3.20 13.18 -11.85
C ASP A 158 4.60 12.88 -11.29
N LEU A 159 4.67 12.08 -10.23
CA LEU A 159 5.91 11.65 -9.57
C LEU A 159 6.54 10.43 -10.25
N SER A 160 5.84 9.82 -11.20
CA SER A 160 6.20 8.55 -11.84
C SER A 160 6.51 7.44 -10.82
N VAL A 161 5.65 7.33 -9.78
CA VAL A 161 5.71 6.31 -8.73
C VAL A 161 4.63 5.26 -9.02
N PRO A 162 4.93 3.95 -8.93
CA PRO A 162 3.92 2.93 -9.10
C PRO A 162 2.86 3.02 -8.00
N GLU A 163 1.60 2.94 -8.41
CA GLU A 163 0.43 2.84 -7.55
C GLU A 163 -0.11 1.42 -7.57
N VAL A 164 -0.22 0.80 -6.40
CA VAL A 164 -0.96 -0.44 -6.23
C VAL A 164 -2.34 -0.10 -5.71
N TRP A 165 -3.30 -0.06 -6.63
CA TRP A 165 -4.67 0.32 -6.35
C TRP A 165 -5.51 -0.89 -5.93
N GLY A 166 -6.35 -0.72 -4.90
CA GLY A 166 -7.28 -1.73 -4.43
C GLY A 166 -8.69 -1.21 -4.23
N SER A 167 -9.69 -2.03 -4.54
CA SER A 167 -11.09 -1.74 -4.28
C SER A 167 -11.83 -2.99 -3.85
N VAL A 168 -12.68 -2.86 -2.83
CA VAL A 168 -13.54 -3.95 -2.34
C VAL A 168 -14.94 -3.42 -2.14
N LEU A 169 -15.93 -4.16 -2.64
CA LEU A 169 -17.34 -3.85 -2.45
C LEU A 169 -18.13 -5.15 -2.33
N ARG A 170 -18.88 -5.34 -1.24
CA ARG A 170 -19.67 -6.55 -0.99
C ARG A 170 -18.81 -7.82 -1.05
N TYR A 171 -18.92 -8.59 -2.13
CA TYR A 171 -18.22 -9.86 -2.37
C TYR A 171 -17.23 -9.78 -3.55
N ALA A 172 -16.97 -8.59 -4.08
CA ALA A 172 -16.04 -8.37 -5.18
C ALA A 172 -14.85 -7.52 -4.75
N ALA A 173 -13.68 -7.87 -5.25
CA ALA A 173 -12.45 -7.10 -5.08
C ALA A 173 -11.76 -6.91 -6.44
N GLN A 174 -11.06 -5.79 -6.56
CA GLN A 174 -10.21 -5.47 -7.69
C GLN A 174 -8.87 -5.00 -7.15
N VAL A 175 -7.78 -5.46 -7.75
CA VAL A 175 -6.41 -4.97 -7.49
C VAL A 175 -5.76 -4.74 -8.84
N CYS A 176 -5.10 -3.60 -8.99
CA CYS A 176 -4.42 -3.22 -10.22
C CYS A 176 -3.14 -2.45 -9.88
N VAL A 177 -2.15 -2.50 -10.76
CA VAL A 177 -0.95 -1.66 -10.68
C VAL A 177 -1.05 -0.61 -11.80
N PHE A 178 -0.99 0.66 -11.42
CA PHE A 178 -0.90 1.79 -12.33
C PHE A 178 0.50 2.38 -12.28
N TRP A 179 1.11 2.58 -13.43
CA TRP A 179 2.44 3.19 -13.49
C TRP A 179 2.69 3.84 -14.85
N THR A 180 3.02 5.12 -14.81
CA THR A 180 3.28 5.95 -16.00
C THR A 180 4.56 6.77 -15.82
N GLY A 181 5.00 7.40 -16.88
CA GLY A 181 6.05 8.39 -16.86
C GLY A 181 7.48 7.85 -16.94
N PRO A 182 8.50 8.71 -16.67
CA PRO A 182 9.91 8.39 -16.93
C PRO A 182 10.46 7.20 -16.15
N ARG A 183 10.07 7.06 -14.87
CA ARG A 183 10.53 5.95 -14.03
C ARG A 183 9.93 4.62 -14.49
N ALA A 184 8.68 4.62 -14.94
CA ALA A 184 8.02 3.44 -15.49
C ALA A 184 8.76 2.95 -16.76
N ARG A 185 9.04 3.87 -17.70
CA ARG A 185 9.83 3.56 -18.91
C ARG A 185 11.22 3.03 -18.58
N ALA A 186 11.91 3.66 -17.64
CA ALA A 186 13.23 3.23 -17.20
C ALA A 186 13.23 1.83 -16.56
N ALA A 187 12.13 1.43 -15.94
CA ALA A 187 11.93 0.10 -15.40
C ALA A 187 11.53 -0.96 -16.44
N GLY A 188 11.16 -0.54 -17.65
CA GLY A 188 10.75 -1.44 -18.74
C GLY A 188 9.24 -1.52 -18.96
N VAL A 189 8.43 -0.66 -18.31
CA VAL A 189 6.99 -0.56 -18.59
C VAL A 189 6.79 0.03 -19.98
N PRO A 190 5.96 -0.58 -20.85
CA PRO A 190 5.64 -0.03 -22.17
C PRO A 190 5.05 1.38 -22.08
N ASP A 191 5.51 2.30 -22.94
CA ASP A 191 5.00 3.67 -22.99
C ASP A 191 3.57 3.70 -23.61
N PRO A 192 2.63 4.47 -23.07
CA PRO A 192 2.76 5.45 -21.95
C PRO A 192 2.61 4.86 -20.52
N GLY A 193 2.44 3.55 -20.37
CA GLY A 193 2.02 2.92 -19.12
C GLY A 193 0.50 2.92 -19.00
N VAL A 194 -0.02 2.69 -17.78
CA VAL A 194 -1.46 2.68 -17.47
C VAL A 194 -1.71 3.48 -16.21
N CYS A 195 -2.79 4.28 -16.19
CA CYS A 195 -3.26 5.01 -15.01
C CYS A 195 -4.73 4.68 -14.69
N LEU A 196 -5.22 5.13 -13.55
CA LEU A 196 -6.61 4.90 -13.14
C LEU A 196 -7.62 5.40 -14.18
N ARG A 197 -7.33 6.53 -14.83
CA ARG A 197 -8.22 7.14 -15.81
C ARG A 197 -8.36 6.35 -17.12
N ASP A 198 -7.41 5.46 -17.42
CA ASP A 198 -7.54 4.54 -18.56
C ASP A 198 -8.62 3.48 -18.30
N LEU A 199 -8.81 3.11 -17.03
CA LEU A 199 -9.82 2.15 -16.61
C LEU A 199 -11.14 2.82 -16.21
N PHE A 200 -11.05 3.96 -15.51
CA PHE A 200 -12.17 4.75 -15.02
C PHE A 200 -11.99 6.23 -15.42
N PRO A 201 -12.39 6.63 -16.62
CA PRO A 201 -12.09 7.97 -17.19
C PRO A 201 -12.60 9.15 -16.33
N SER A 202 -13.68 8.94 -15.58
CA SER A 202 -14.25 9.94 -14.69
C SER A 202 -14.80 9.30 -13.41
N PRO A 203 -14.80 10.05 -12.29
CA PRO A 203 -15.46 9.56 -11.08
C PRO A 203 -16.95 9.29 -11.35
N PRO A 204 -17.53 8.26 -10.72
CA PRO A 204 -18.95 8.02 -10.84
C PRO A 204 -19.74 9.24 -10.32
N PRO A 205 -20.95 9.51 -10.86
CA PRO A 205 -21.78 10.60 -10.39
C PRO A 205 -22.03 10.48 -8.87
N PRO A 206 -22.11 11.60 -8.13
CA PRO A 206 -22.42 11.57 -6.71
C PRO A 206 -23.65 10.71 -6.41
N GLY A 207 -23.55 9.78 -5.46
CA GLY A 207 -24.62 8.87 -5.05
C GLY A 207 -24.89 7.67 -5.96
N SER A 208 -24.17 7.52 -7.09
CA SER A 208 -24.38 6.38 -8.01
C SER A 208 -23.64 5.11 -7.55
N ALA A 209 -22.59 5.25 -6.76
CA ALA A 209 -21.86 4.13 -6.18
C ALA A 209 -21.99 4.18 -4.66
N PRO A 210 -22.55 3.12 -4.02
CA PRO A 210 -22.65 3.09 -2.58
C PRO A 210 -21.28 3.01 -1.95
N ALA A 211 -21.06 3.77 -0.87
CA ALA A 211 -19.84 3.63 -0.07
C ALA A 211 -19.83 2.28 0.67
N CYS A 212 -18.64 1.81 1.06
CA CYS A 212 -18.48 0.52 1.74
C CYS A 212 -19.28 0.41 3.05
N ASP A 213 -19.49 1.53 3.73
CA ASP A 213 -20.30 1.62 4.96
C ASP A 213 -21.79 1.39 4.71
N GLN A 214 -22.29 1.68 3.50
CA GLN A 214 -23.69 1.51 3.09
C GLN A 214 -23.93 0.16 2.40
N ALA A 215 -22.95 -0.35 1.64
CA ALA A 215 -23.11 -1.56 0.85
C ALA A 215 -22.69 -2.85 1.59
N GLY A 216 -21.92 -2.72 2.66
CA GLY A 216 -21.30 -3.83 3.37
C GLY A 216 -20.11 -4.43 2.62
N VAL A 217 -19.28 -5.15 3.34
CA VAL A 217 -18.11 -5.87 2.81
C VAL A 217 -17.76 -7.03 3.73
N ILE A 218 -17.33 -8.16 3.16
CA ILE A 218 -16.89 -9.31 3.95
C ILE A 218 -15.42 -9.17 4.31
N GLY A 219 -15.08 -9.28 5.61
CA GLY A 219 -13.72 -9.05 6.13
C GLY A 219 -12.62 -9.90 5.46
N PRO A 220 -12.77 -11.23 5.30
CA PRO A 220 -11.78 -12.06 4.64
C PRO A 220 -11.40 -11.63 3.22
N LEU A 221 -12.33 -11.04 2.46
CA LEU A 221 -12.05 -10.52 1.13
C LEU A 221 -11.14 -9.29 1.19
N CYS A 222 -11.34 -8.42 2.19
CA CYS A 222 -10.41 -7.32 2.46
C CYS A 222 -9.00 -7.85 2.77
N GLY A 223 -8.92 -8.94 3.56
CA GLY A 223 -7.67 -9.63 3.88
C GLY A 223 -6.95 -10.14 2.64
N GLN A 224 -7.67 -10.83 1.76
CA GLN A 224 -7.12 -11.36 0.51
C GLN A 224 -6.64 -10.24 -0.41
N ALA A 225 -7.47 -9.23 -0.65
CA ALA A 225 -7.12 -8.12 -1.54
C ALA A 225 -5.92 -7.32 -1.01
N GLY A 226 -5.89 -6.98 0.29
CA GLY A 226 -4.75 -6.27 0.87
C GLY A 226 -3.47 -7.10 0.90
N ALA A 227 -3.56 -8.42 1.07
CA ALA A 227 -2.40 -9.31 0.95
C ALA A 227 -1.85 -9.34 -0.49
N ILE A 228 -2.73 -9.36 -1.51
CA ILE A 228 -2.33 -9.26 -2.93
C ILE A 228 -1.68 -7.90 -3.21
N MET A 229 -2.19 -6.81 -2.64
CA MET A 229 -1.59 -5.48 -2.80
C MET A 229 -0.18 -5.38 -2.21
N ALA A 230 0.15 -6.19 -1.20
CA ALA A 230 1.46 -6.20 -0.55
C ALA A 230 2.47 -7.16 -1.20
N GLY A 231 2.03 -8.05 -2.10
CA GLY A 231 2.85 -9.06 -2.80
C GLY A 231 3.14 -8.66 -4.22
#